data_e99f3546db228cbad328b063565e647a
#
_entry.id   e99f3546db228cbad328b063565e647a
#
_cell.length_a   1.000
_cell.length_b   1.000
_cell.length_c   1.000
_cell.angle_alpha   90.00
_cell.angle_beta   90.00
_cell.angle_gamma   90.00
#
_symmetry.space_group_name_H-M   'P 1'
#
loop_
_entity.id
_entity.type
_entity.pdbx_description
1 polymer ?
#
loop_
_entity_poly.entity_id
_entity_poly.type
_entity_poly.pdbx_seq_one_letter_code
_entity_poly.pdbx_strand_id
1 'polypeptide(L)'
;SVRPGSFKIRFRDQATGRLRYQYPYRLLQREPQSAQRKGFGAQDVILNLVPDRFANGNPDNDRIAGYADHVDRSDDGGARHGGDIAGIRAHLDYIQRMGYTMIWPTPMLENNMPRYSYHGYAATDLYRIDPRFGSNEDYRQLVQAARQRGIGMIQDVVLNHIGSHHWWMQDMPSPDWLGFQGKFVATRHARTTLSDRYAAAADRENFSYGWFTDTMPDLNQRNPVLATYQIQNTIWWIEYAGLSGLRVDTYSYSDPAFLARWSSSILREYPHFSMVGEEWSTQPLVVARWLRGYRN
;
A
#
# COMPACT_ATOMS: atom_id res chain seq x y z
N SER A 1 1.35 -20.73 -18.65
CA SER A 1 0.56 -19.51 -18.38
C SER A 1 -0.92 -19.80 -18.51
N VAL A 2 -1.71 -19.41 -17.54
CA VAL A 2 -3.18 -19.54 -17.60
C VAL A 2 -3.71 -18.42 -18.50
N ARG A 3 -4.62 -18.78 -19.43
CA ARG A 3 -5.23 -17.78 -20.32
C ARG A 3 -6.17 -16.85 -19.53
N PRO A 4 -6.22 -15.54 -19.85
CA PRO A 4 -7.20 -14.63 -19.29
C PRO A 4 -8.63 -15.14 -19.55
N GLY A 5 -9.53 -14.85 -18.60
CA GLY A 5 -10.92 -15.32 -18.70
C GLY A 5 -11.66 -15.18 -17.37
N SER A 6 -12.89 -15.65 -17.36
CA SER A 6 -13.71 -15.69 -16.15
C SER A 6 -13.97 -17.12 -15.74
N PHE A 7 -13.84 -17.41 -14.45
CA PHE A 7 -14.21 -18.69 -13.88
C PHE A 7 -14.93 -18.50 -12.56
N LYS A 8 -15.57 -19.56 -12.09
CA LYS A 8 -16.37 -19.52 -10.87
C LYS A 8 -15.70 -20.32 -9.77
N ILE A 9 -15.32 -19.66 -8.68
CA ILE A 9 -14.87 -20.33 -7.46
C ILE A 9 -16.11 -20.73 -6.67
N ARG A 10 -16.27 -22.03 -6.41
CA ARG A 10 -17.45 -22.60 -5.75
C ARG A 10 -17.09 -23.07 -4.36
N PHE A 11 -17.73 -22.49 -3.37
CA PHE A 11 -17.62 -22.90 -1.97
C PHE A 11 -18.76 -23.87 -1.64
N ARG A 12 -18.40 -25.09 -1.25
CA ARG A 12 -19.38 -26.13 -0.91
C ARG A 12 -19.23 -26.51 0.54
N ASP A 13 -20.36 -26.83 1.15
CA ASP A 13 -20.39 -27.46 2.46
C ASP A 13 -19.68 -28.83 2.40
N GLN A 14 -18.74 -29.06 3.29
CA GLN A 14 -17.90 -30.25 3.26
C GLN A 14 -18.71 -31.53 3.55
N ALA A 15 -19.68 -31.49 4.44
CA ALA A 15 -20.49 -32.66 4.85
C ALA A 15 -21.56 -33.00 3.83
N THR A 16 -22.23 -32.00 3.25
CA THR A 16 -23.41 -32.20 2.39
C THR A 16 -23.14 -32.02 0.90
N GLY A 17 -21.98 -31.49 0.50
CA GLY A 17 -21.65 -31.13 -0.88
C GLY A 17 -22.46 -29.93 -1.43
N ARG A 18 -23.39 -29.39 -0.63
CA ARG A 18 -24.28 -28.31 -1.06
C ARG A 18 -23.47 -27.05 -1.38
N LEU A 19 -23.79 -26.39 -2.51
CA LEU A 19 -23.21 -25.10 -2.87
C LEU A 19 -23.66 -24.03 -1.84
N ARG A 20 -22.71 -23.41 -1.15
CA ARG A 20 -22.93 -22.35 -0.17
C ARG A 20 -22.78 -20.98 -0.80
N TYR A 21 -21.75 -20.82 -1.64
CA TYR A 21 -21.46 -19.56 -2.30
C TYR A 21 -20.73 -19.80 -3.61
N GLN A 22 -20.87 -18.91 -4.59
CA GLN A 22 -20.15 -18.93 -5.85
C GLN A 22 -19.60 -17.53 -6.14
N TYR A 23 -18.29 -17.43 -6.25
CA TYR A 23 -17.60 -16.19 -6.57
C TYR A 23 -17.17 -16.18 -8.03
N PRO A 24 -17.61 -15.20 -8.86
CA PRO A 24 -17.12 -15.03 -10.21
C PRO A 24 -15.73 -14.37 -10.16
N TYR A 25 -14.70 -15.12 -10.49
CA TYR A 25 -13.33 -14.59 -10.54
C TYR A 25 -12.97 -14.24 -11.99
N ARG A 26 -12.46 -13.04 -12.18
CA ARG A 26 -11.97 -12.56 -13.47
C ARG A 26 -10.46 -12.49 -13.46
N LEU A 27 -9.82 -13.37 -14.25
CA LEU A 27 -8.39 -13.32 -14.51
C LEU A 27 -8.12 -12.35 -15.65
N LEU A 28 -7.53 -11.21 -15.34
CA LEU A 28 -7.18 -10.19 -16.33
C LEU A 28 -5.91 -10.57 -17.08
N GLN A 29 -5.80 -10.08 -18.31
CA GLN A 29 -4.56 -10.20 -19.08
C GLN A 29 -3.55 -9.19 -18.55
N ARG A 30 -2.31 -9.64 -18.37
CA ARG A 30 -1.19 -8.74 -18.08
C ARG A 30 -0.88 -7.88 -19.32
N GLU A 31 -0.37 -6.69 -19.07
CA GLU A 31 0.14 -5.83 -20.14
C GLU A 31 1.28 -6.55 -20.88
N PRO A 32 1.34 -6.47 -22.22
CA PRO A 32 2.45 -7.04 -22.97
C PRO A 32 3.80 -6.54 -22.43
N GLN A 33 4.75 -7.45 -22.27
CA GLN A 33 6.08 -7.15 -21.74
C GLN A 33 6.10 -6.54 -20.32
N SER A 34 5.07 -6.72 -19.51
CA SER A 34 4.99 -6.19 -18.15
C SER A 34 6.21 -6.55 -17.28
N ALA A 35 6.82 -7.73 -17.50
CA ALA A 35 8.05 -8.14 -16.82
C ALA A 35 9.27 -7.24 -17.12
N GLN A 36 9.25 -6.50 -18.23
CA GLN A 36 10.34 -5.58 -18.63
C GLN A 36 10.13 -4.16 -18.10
N ARG A 37 9.15 -3.97 -17.25
CA ARG A 37 8.82 -2.70 -16.63
C ARG A 37 10.03 -2.13 -15.90
N LYS A 38 10.44 -0.92 -16.27
CA LYS A 38 11.56 -0.21 -15.65
C LYS A 38 11.07 0.58 -14.45
N GLY A 39 11.84 0.54 -13.38
CA GLY A 39 11.64 1.36 -12.22
C GLY A 39 12.31 2.73 -12.32
N PHE A 40 12.34 3.45 -11.20
CA PHE A 40 13.06 4.71 -11.05
C PHE A 40 14.55 4.48 -10.72
N GLY A 41 15.38 5.49 -10.97
CA GLY A 41 16.81 5.45 -10.72
C GLY A 41 17.38 6.82 -10.38
N ALA A 42 18.71 6.94 -10.37
CA ALA A 42 19.42 8.15 -9.99
C ALA A 42 19.17 9.34 -10.95
N GLN A 43 18.68 9.08 -12.15
CA GLN A 43 18.34 10.10 -13.14
C GLN A 43 16.95 10.72 -12.92
N ASP A 44 16.13 10.16 -12.02
CA ASP A 44 14.75 10.57 -11.85
C ASP A 44 14.61 11.67 -10.80
N VAL A 45 13.68 12.58 -11.07
CA VAL A 45 13.25 13.64 -10.14
C VAL A 45 11.85 13.29 -9.66
N ILE A 46 11.74 12.99 -8.37
CA ILE A 46 10.51 12.47 -7.77
C ILE A 46 9.74 13.58 -7.08
N LEU A 47 8.49 13.79 -7.48
CA LEU A 47 7.53 14.63 -6.76
C LEU A 47 6.83 13.80 -5.69
N ASN A 48 7.11 14.06 -4.42
CA ASN A 48 6.23 13.59 -3.35
C ASN A 48 5.00 14.51 -3.27
N LEU A 49 3.81 13.93 -3.38
CA LEU A 49 2.56 14.66 -3.52
C LEU A 49 1.54 14.14 -2.52
N VAL A 50 0.89 15.05 -1.80
CA VAL A 50 -0.28 14.74 -0.96
C VAL A 50 -1.54 15.01 -1.81
N PRO A 51 -2.24 13.98 -2.31
CA PRO A 51 -3.36 14.15 -3.25
C PRO A 51 -4.42 15.11 -2.73
N ASP A 52 -4.85 14.91 -1.49
CA ASP A 52 -5.87 15.72 -0.83
C ASP A 52 -5.51 17.22 -0.75
N ARG A 53 -4.21 17.57 -0.73
CA ARG A 53 -3.69 18.93 -0.58
C ARG A 53 -3.28 19.57 -1.90
N PHE A 54 -3.32 18.83 -3.01
CA PHE A 54 -2.75 19.30 -4.29
C PHE A 54 -3.76 20.11 -5.12
N ALA A 55 -4.80 19.47 -5.61
CA ALA A 55 -5.83 20.12 -6.42
C ALA A 55 -7.13 19.33 -6.41
N ASN A 56 -8.24 20.02 -6.22
CA ASN A 56 -9.59 19.45 -6.36
C ASN A 56 -10.04 19.58 -7.82
N GLY A 57 -10.17 18.47 -8.53
CA GLY A 57 -10.63 18.42 -9.92
C GLY A 57 -12.08 17.96 -10.04
N ASN A 58 -12.67 17.39 -9.00
CA ASN A 58 -14.05 16.93 -8.96
C ASN A 58 -14.69 17.18 -7.59
N PRO A 59 -15.31 18.34 -7.37
CA PRO A 59 -15.97 18.66 -6.10
C PRO A 59 -17.11 17.70 -5.71
N ASP A 60 -17.67 16.94 -6.65
CA ASP A 60 -18.77 16.01 -6.36
C ASP A 60 -18.34 14.82 -5.51
N ASN A 61 -17.02 14.51 -5.45
CA ASN A 61 -16.48 13.46 -4.61
C ASN A 61 -16.00 13.93 -3.23
N ASP A 62 -16.08 15.24 -2.93
CA ASP A 62 -15.67 15.80 -1.65
C ASP A 62 -16.44 15.20 -0.45
N ARG A 63 -17.68 14.73 -0.71
CA ARG A 63 -18.53 14.11 0.30
C ARG A 63 -19.17 12.84 -0.22
N ILE A 64 -18.83 11.73 0.42
CA ILE A 64 -19.34 10.40 0.08
C ILE A 64 -20.22 9.88 1.22
N ALA A 65 -21.40 9.36 0.88
CA ALA A 65 -22.29 8.76 1.87
C ALA A 65 -21.62 7.57 2.58
N GLY A 66 -21.72 7.53 3.91
CA GLY A 66 -21.10 6.48 4.72
C GLY A 66 -19.64 6.74 5.11
N TYR A 67 -19.05 7.88 4.69
CA TYR A 67 -17.72 8.32 5.10
C TYR A 67 -17.83 9.44 6.12
N ALA A 68 -17.22 9.27 7.30
CA ALA A 68 -17.35 10.23 8.40
C ALA A 68 -16.48 11.48 8.20
N ASP A 69 -15.25 11.29 7.71
CA ASP A 69 -14.32 12.39 7.46
C ASP A 69 -14.66 13.05 6.11
N HIS A 70 -14.84 14.37 6.12
CA HIS A 70 -15.24 15.16 4.96
C HIS A 70 -14.37 16.42 4.80
N VAL A 71 -14.57 17.12 3.70
CA VAL A 71 -13.80 18.35 3.41
C VAL A 71 -14.14 19.46 4.41
N ASP A 72 -13.12 19.94 5.09
CA ASP A 72 -13.10 21.16 5.91
C ASP A 72 -11.75 21.85 5.76
N ARG A 73 -11.68 22.86 4.90
CA ARG A 73 -10.45 23.62 4.64
C ARG A 73 -10.08 24.60 5.75
N SER A 74 -10.91 24.73 6.78
CA SER A 74 -10.58 25.51 7.96
C SER A 74 -9.79 24.72 9.01
N ASP A 75 -9.79 23.37 8.92
CA ASP A 75 -8.96 22.48 9.73
C ASP A 75 -7.71 22.04 8.94
N ASP A 76 -6.62 22.79 9.03
CA ASP A 76 -5.36 22.54 8.31
C ASP A 76 -4.69 21.21 8.71
N GLY A 77 -4.95 20.71 9.92
CA GLY A 77 -4.24 19.56 10.48
C GLY A 77 -4.98 18.23 10.37
N GLY A 78 -6.29 18.23 10.38
CA GLY A 78 -7.07 17.01 10.63
C GLY A 78 -8.03 16.60 9.53
N ALA A 79 -8.67 17.56 8.87
CA ALA A 79 -9.70 17.28 7.89
C ALA A 79 -9.16 17.16 6.46
N ARG A 80 -9.99 16.66 5.56
CA ARG A 80 -9.71 16.63 4.12
C ARG A 80 -9.88 18.01 3.50
N HIS A 81 -9.14 18.28 2.40
CA HIS A 81 -9.24 19.52 1.63
C HIS A 81 -9.81 19.31 0.22
N GLY A 82 -10.04 18.05 -0.19
CA GLY A 82 -10.76 17.71 -1.41
C GLY A 82 -9.90 17.56 -2.67
N GLY A 83 -8.57 17.61 -2.57
CA GLY A 83 -7.71 17.26 -3.69
C GLY A 83 -7.90 15.80 -4.10
N ASP A 84 -7.81 15.50 -5.40
CA ASP A 84 -8.19 14.22 -5.98
C ASP A 84 -7.39 13.82 -7.23
N ILE A 85 -7.68 12.65 -7.78
CA ILE A 85 -7.05 12.12 -9.00
C ILE A 85 -7.34 13.02 -10.22
N ALA A 86 -8.54 13.58 -10.31
CA ALA A 86 -8.90 14.48 -11.40
C ALA A 86 -8.06 15.75 -11.37
N GLY A 87 -7.84 16.32 -10.18
CA GLY A 87 -6.97 17.46 -9.97
C GLY A 87 -5.51 17.18 -10.32
N ILE A 88 -4.96 16.03 -9.91
CA ILE A 88 -3.60 15.63 -10.30
C ILE A 88 -3.51 15.50 -11.83
N ARG A 89 -4.49 14.84 -12.44
CA ARG A 89 -4.53 14.60 -13.89
C ARG A 89 -4.58 15.91 -14.69
N ALA A 90 -5.35 16.89 -14.21
CA ALA A 90 -5.44 18.20 -14.84
C ALA A 90 -4.12 19.00 -14.79
N HIS A 91 -3.23 18.67 -13.86
CA HIS A 91 -1.96 19.37 -13.66
C HIS A 91 -0.72 18.60 -14.12
N LEU A 92 -0.87 17.49 -14.86
CA LEU A 92 0.27 16.69 -15.35
C LEU A 92 1.22 17.51 -16.23
N ASP A 93 0.72 18.43 -17.04
CA ASP A 93 1.56 19.30 -17.88
C ASP A 93 2.38 20.30 -17.04
N TYR A 94 1.83 20.77 -15.92
CA TYR A 94 2.57 21.59 -14.96
C TYR A 94 3.69 20.76 -14.30
N ILE A 95 3.38 19.55 -13.83
CA ILE A 95 4.35 18.64 -13.20
C ILE A 95 5.49 18.33 -14.19
N GLN A 96 5.17 18.06 -15.45
CA GLN A 96 6.17 17.81 -16.49
C GLN A 96 7.06 19.04 -16.74
N ARG A 97 6.48 20.24 -16.87
CA ARG A 97 7.26 21.49 -17.07
C ARG A 97 8.18 21.82 -15.90
N MET A 98 7.83 21.38 -14.68
CA MET A 98 8.69 21.52 -13.50
C MET A 98 9.87 20.54 -13.50
N GLY A 99 9.95 19.62 -14.47
CA GLY A 99 11.04 18.66 -14.63
C GLY A 99 10.91 17.37 -13.82
N TYR A 100 9.75 17.11 -13.23
CA TYR A 100 9.51 15.84 -12.53
C TYR A 100 9.33 14.68 -13.52
N THR A 101 10.00 13.57 -13.24
CA THR A 101 9.92 12.33 -14.03
C THR A 101 9.15 11.22 -13.31
N MET A 102 8.90 11.39 -12.01
CA MET A 102 8.13 10.47 -11.20
C MET A 102 7.18 11.23 -10.28
N ILE A 103 6.01 10.67 -10.04
CA ILE A 103 5.07 11.12 -8.99
C ILE A 103 4.96 10.01 -7.95
N TRP A 104 5.18 10.37 -6.69
CA TRP A 104 4.93 9.55 -5.52
C TRP A 104 3.84 10.22 -4.68
N PRO A 105 2.55 9.84 -4.88
CA PRO A 105 1.49 10.29 -4.00
C PRO A 105 1.54 9.54 -2.67
N THR A 106 1.11 10.19 -1.56
CA THR A 106 0.76 9.45 -0.35
C THR A 106 -0.33 8.42 -0.65
N PRO A 107 -0.55 7.39 0.21
CA PRO A 107 -1.46 6.31 -0.15
C PRO A 107 -2.85 6.80 -0.55
N MET A 108 -3.34 6.32 -1.68
CA MET A 108 -4.67 6.67 -2.21
C MET A 108 -5.71 5.56 -2.03
N LEU A 109 -5.34 4.46 -1.34
CA LEU A 109 -6.29 3.41 -1.01
C LEU A 109 -7.35 3.92 -0.06
N GLU A 110 -8.51 3.26 -0.06
CA GLU A 110 -9.63 3.62 0.80
C GLU A 110 -9.18 3.78 2.25
N ASN A 111 -9.52 4.92 2.84
CA ASN A 111 -9.23 5.25 4.23
C ASN A 111 -10.48 5.84 4.89
N ASN A 112 -11.46 4.98 5.19
CA ASN A 112 -12.70 5.40 5.85
C ASN A 112 -12.55 5.49 7.36
N MET A 113 -11.49 6.17 7.78
CA MET A 113 -11.28 6.54 9.18
C MET A 113 -12.06 7.82 9.49
N PRO A 114 -12.53 8.02 10.74
CA PRO A 114 -13.37 9.17 11.11
C PRO A 114 -12.62 10.50 11.14
N ARG A 115 -11.28 10.49 11.21
CA ARG A 115 -10.39 11.66 11.16
C ARG A 115 -9.08 11.31 10.50
N TYR A 116 -8.37 12.33 10.00
CA TYR A 116 -7.04 12.21 9.38
C TYR A 116 -7.02 11.30 8.13
N SER A 117 -8.17 11.01 7.54
CA SER A 117 -8.23 10.10 6.40
C SER A 117 -7.50 10.60 5.16
N TYR A 118 -7.19 11.90 5.10
CA TYR A 118 -6.51 12.55 3.98
C TYR A 118 -5.12 11.99 3.70
N HIS A 119 -4.40 11.52 4.73
CA HIS A 119 -3.03 11.06 4.58
C HIS A 119 -2.91 9.66 3.96
N GLY A 120 -3.96 8.82 4.04
CA GLY A 120 -4.01 7.52 3.38
C GLY A 120 -3.37 6.33 4.13
N TYR A 121 -2.61 6.58 5.22
CA TYR A 121 -1.81 5.53 5.87
C TYR A 121 -2.61 4.56 6.76
N ALA A 122 -3.91 4.75 6.96
CA ALA A 122 -4.78 3.85 7.71
C ALA A 122 -5.84 3.22 6.79
N ALA A 123 -5.38 2.41 5.82
CA ALA A 123 -6.24 1.85 4.78
C ALA A 123 -7.34 0.96 5.35
N THR A 124 -8.55 1.11 4.82
CA THR A 124 -9.75 0.30 5.18
C THR A 124 -10.14 -0.69 4.11
N ASP A 125 -9.57 -0.57 2.90
CA ASP A 125 -9.62 -1.57 1.83
C ASP A 125 -8.33 -1.50 1.00
N LEU A 126 -7.66 -2.64 0.83
CA LEU A 126 -6.37 -2.73 0.13
C LEU A 126 -6.49 -2.93 -1.39
N TYR A 127 -7.71 -3.11 -1.92
CA TYR A 127 -7.97 -3.27 -3.36
C TYR A 127 -8.80 -2.14 -3.97
N ARG A 128 -9.08 -1.10 -3.20
CA ARG A 128 -9.95 0.00 -3.62
C ARG A 128 -9.28 1.34 -3.41
N ILE A 129 -9.32 2.20 -4.42
CA ILE A 129 -9.01 3.62 -4.27
C ILE A 129 -10.10 4.28 -3.44
N ASP A 130 -9.71 5.21 -2.57
CA ASP A 130 -10.66 6.01 -1.79
C ASP A 130 -11.61 6.77 -2.75
N PRO A 131 -12.93 6.60 -2.64
CA PRO A 131 -13.87 7.22 -3.58
C PRO A 131 -13.85 8.75 -3.54
N ARG A 132 -13.28 9.36 -2.49
CA ARG A 132 -13.05 10.80 -2.42
C ARG A 132 -11.80 11.24 -3.21
N PHE A 133 -10.97 10.30 -3.67
CA PHE A 133 -9.94 10.53 -4.66
C PHE A 133 -10.38 10.14 -6.07
N GLY A 134 -11.32 9.21 -6.20
CA GLY A 134 -11.80 8.65 -7.45
C GLY A 134 -11.98 7.14 -7.39
N SER A 135 -11.99 6.48 -8.53
CA SER A 135 -12.11 5.04 -8.67
C SER A 135 -10.76 4.38 -8.99
N ASN A 136 -10.70 3.05 -8.90
CA ASN A 136 -9.54 2.28 -9.40
C ASN A 136 -9.24 2.59 -10.87
N GLU A 137 -10.29 2.78 -11.67
CA GLU A 137 -10.14 3.10 -13.08
C GLU A 137 -9.59 4.50 -13.29
N ASP A 138 -10.01 5.50 -12.51
CA ASP A 138 -9.43 6.85 -12.55
C ASP A 138 -7.95 6.84 -12.21
N TYR A 139 -7.55 6.03 -11.21
CA TYR A 139 -6.13 5.86 -10.87
C TYR A 139 -5.35 5.24 -12.02
N ARG A 140 -5.87 4.19 -12.64
CA ARG A 140 -5.25 3.56 -13.82
C ARG A 140 -5.09 4.56 -14.97
N GLN A 141 -6.12 5.38 -15.23
CA GLN A 141 -6.10 6.42 -16.26
C GLN A 141 -5.11 7.55 -15.93
N LEU A 142 -4.99 7.94 -14.65
CA LEU A 142 -3.96 8.90 -14.22
C LEU A 142 -2.56 8.37 -14.53
N VAL A 143 -2.26 7.12 -14.15
CA VAL A 143 -0.95 6.49 -14.41
C VAL A 143 -0.66 6.43 -15.91
N GLN A 144 -1.66 6.07 -16.72
CA GLN A 144 -1.53 6.03 -18.17
C GLN A 144 -1.27 7.42 -18.77
N ALA A 145 -1.99 8.45 -18.32
CA ALA A 145 -1.82 9.83 -18.77
C ALA A 145 -0.46 10.42 -18.36
N ALA A 146 0.04 10.07 -17.16
CA ALA A 146 1.37 10.43 -16.69
C ALA A 146 2.46 9.77 -17.56
N ARG A 147 2.32 8.47 -17.85
CA ARG A 147 3.25 7.71 -18.69
C ARG A 147 3.35 8.28 -20.10
N GLN A 148 2.25 8.75 -20.69
CA GLN A 148 2.25 9.44 -22.00
C GLN A 148 3.10 10.73 -22.02
N ARG A 149 3.35 11.31 -20.84
CA ARG A 149 4.20 12.49 -20.63
C ARG A 149 5.60 12.15 -20.16
N GLY A 150 5.97 10.88 -20.14
CA GLY A 150 7.26 10.41 -19.63
C GLY A 150 7.37 10.44 -18.11
N ILE A 151 6.24 10.52 -17.38
CA ILE A 151 6.20 10.54 -15.92
C ILE A 151 5.75 9.16 -15.40
N GLY A 152 6.59 8.54 -14.56
CA GLY A 152 6.26 7.30 -13.89
C GLY A 152 5.45 7.53 -12.60
N MET A 153 4.77 6.48 -12.14
CA MET A 153 4.01 6.49 -10.88
C MET A 153 4.63 5.52 -9.87
N ILE A 154 4.94 6.03 -8.69
CA ILE A 154 5.39 5.26 -7.53
C ILE A 154 4.20 5.12 -6.58
N GLN A 155 3.80 3.92 -6.25
CA GLN A 155 2.75 3.71 -5.25
C GLN A 155 3.36 3.62 -3.86
N ASP A 156 2.77 4.34 -2.91
CA ASP A 156 3.05 4.19 -1.49
C ASP A 156 2.28 2.97 -0.95
N VAL A 157 3.01 2.00 -0.41
CA VAL A 157 2.47 0.72 0.06
C VAL A 157 2.66 0.59 1.56
N VAL A 158 1.56 0.42 2.29
CA VAL A 158 1.56 0.19 3.73
C VAL A 158 1.43 -1.30 3.98
N LEU A 159 2.54 -1.98 4.31
CA LEU A 159 2.55 -3.41 4.60
C LEU A 159 2.36 -3.72 6.08
N ASN A 160 2.77 -2.79 6.95
CA ASN A 160 2.87 -3.01 8.38
C ASN A 160 1.50 -3.08 9.09
N HIS A 161 0.56 -2.23 8.70
CA HIS A 161 -0.70 -2.07 9.42
C HIS A 161 -1.87 -1.73 8.50
N ILE A 162 -3.07 -1.74 9.05
CA ILE A 162 -4.32 -1.28 8.42
C ILE A 162 -5.01 -0.25 9.31
N GLY A 163 -6.07 0.39 8.85
CA GLY A 163 -6.94 1.21 9.69
C GLY A 163 -7.86 0.36 10.56
N SER A 164 -8.18 0.82 11.76
CA SER A 164 -9.10 0.12 12.68
C SER A 164 -10.54 0.02 12.15
N HIS A 165 -10.88 0.74 11.09
CA HIS A 165 -12.15 0.61 10.37
C HIS A 165 -12.06 -0.30 9.13
N HIS A 166 -10.93 -0.99 8.93
CA HIS A 166 -10.83 -2.02 7.88
C HIS A 166 -11.89 -3.10 8.14
N TRP A 167 -12.57 -3.56 7.09
CA TRP A 167 -13.64 -4.56 7.21
C TRP A 167 -13.19 -5.87 7.86
N TRP A 168 -11.89 -6.21 7.82
CA TRP A 168 -11.33 -7.34 8.57
C TRP A 168 -11.54 -7.24 10.07
N MET A 169 -11.62 -6.02 10.63
CA MET A 169 -11.87 -5.87 12.08
C MET A 169 -13.26 -6.36 12.51
N GLN A 170 -14.19 -6.50 11.57
CA GLN A 170 -15.53 -7.07 11.80
C GLN A 170 -15.61 -8.56 11.44
N ASP A 171 -14.79 -9.00 10.47
CA ASP A 171 -14.77 -10.38 9.95
C ASP A 171 -13.32 -10.79 9.69
N MET A 172 -12.61 -11.10 10.80
CA MET A 172 -11.18 -11.42 10.75
C MET A 172 -10.95 -12.80 10.12
N PRO A 173 -10.14 -12.90 9.04
CA PRO A 173 -9.90 -14.16 8.34
C PRO A 173 -9.28 -15.25 9.21
N SER A 174 -8.48 -14.88 10.22
CA SER A 174 -7.84 -15.80 11.17
C SER A 174 -7.51 -15.06 12.48
N PRO A 175 -7.57 -15.72 13.66
CA PRO A 175 -7.25 -15.09 14.95
C PRO A 175 -5.83 -14.53 15.06
N ASP A 176 -4.89 -15.06 14.25
CA ASP A 176 -3.49 -14.66 14.22
C ASP A 176 -3.15 -13.71 13.05
N TRP A 177 -4.17 -13.05 12.48
CA TRP A 177 -4.00 -12.09 11.37
C TRP A 177 -3.34 -10.78 11.82
N LEU A 178 -3.53 -10.41 13.09
CA LEU A 178 -2.98 -9.20 13.69
C LEU A 178 -1.88 -9.50 14.72
N GLY A 179 -0.97 -8.55 14.87
CA GLY A 179 0.02 -8.52 15.94
C GLY A 179 -0.67 -8.56 17.31
N PHE A 180 -0.03 -9.22 18.28
CA PHE A 180 -0.57 -9.44 19.63
C PHE A 180 -2.01 -9.97 19.67
N GLN A 181 -2.39 -10.79 18.66
CA GLN A 181 -3.73 -11.40 18.56
C GLN A 181 -4.86 -10.36 18.58
N GLY A 182 -4.63 -9.19 17.98
CA GLY A 182 -5.59 -8.11 17.90
C GLY A 182 -5.72 -7.26 19.18
N LYS A 183 -4.88 -7.48 20.19
CA LYS A 183 -4.81 -6.61 21.36
C LYS A 183 -3.91 -5.40 21.06
N PHE A 184 -4.39 -4.22 21.37
CA PHE A 184 -3.56 -3.03 21.28
C PHE A 184 -2.40 -3.09 22.27
N VAL A 185 -1.19 -3.14 21.72
CA VAL A 185 0.08 -2.96 22.44
C VAL A 185 0.88 -1.97 21.62
N ALA A 186 1.09 -0.77 22.15
CA ALA A 186 1.83 0.28 21.45
C ALA A 186 3.28 -0.15 21.18
N THR A 187 3.78 0.11 19.98
CA THR A 187 5.21 -0.02 19.71
C THR A 187 6.01 1.01 20.50
N ARG A 188 7.15 0.60 21.04
CA ARG A 188 8.10 1.49 21.73
C ARG A 188 9.10 2.14 20.76
N HIS A 189 8.95 1.88 19.45
CA HIS A 189 9.83 2.41 18.41
C HIS A 189 11.33 2.12 18.63
N ALA A 190 11.65 1.02 19.30
CA ALA A 190 13.03 0.64 19.62
C ALA A 190 13.75 0.05 18.39
N ARG A 191 14.04 0.90 17.41
CA ARG A 191 14.51 0.54 16.05
C ARG A 191 15.79 -0.29 16.02
N THR A 192 16.67 -0.12 17.00
CA THR A 192 17.94 -0.82 17.08
C THR A 192 17.79 -2.30 17.47
N THR A 193 16.62 -2.71 18.01
CA THR A 193 16.40 -4.09 18.46
C THR A 193 16.61 -5.13 17.36
N LEU A 194 16.31 -4.80 16.11
CA LEU A 194 16.51 -5.71 14.97
C LEU A 194 18.00 -5.91 14.62
N SER A 195 18.83 -4.94 14.93
CA SER A 195 20.27 -4.96 14.63
C SER A 195 21.13 -5.33 15.85
N ASP A 196 20.57 -5.27 17.05
CA ASP A 196 21.24 -5.65 18.27
C ASP A 196 21.04 -7.15 18.53
N ARG A 197 22.13 -7.93 18.42
CA ARG A 197 22.12 -9.38 18.69
C ARG A 197 21.75 -9.73 20.13
N TYR A 198 21.91 -8.81 21.06
CA TYR A 198 21.63 -8.97 22.49
C TYR A 198 20.29 -8.39 22.91
N ALA A 199 19.51 -7.81 21.99
CA ALA A 199 18.17 -7.31 22.31
C ALA A 199 17.29 -8.44 22.85
N ALA A 200 16.49 -8.13 23.86
CA ALA A 200 15.53 -9.08 24.40
C ALA A 200 14.47 -9.47 23.35
N ALA A 201 14.01 -10.72 23.39
CA ALA A 201 12.98 -11.22 22.49
C ALA A 201 11.71 -10.38 22.57
N ALA A 202 11.31 -9.97 23.79
CA ALA A 202 10.13 -9.12 24.03
C ALA A 202 10.25 -7.73 23.36
N ASP A 203 11.46 -7.15 23.30
CA ASP A 203 11.67 -5.86 22.64
C ASP A 203 11.61 -5.99 21.12
N ARG A 204 12.15 -7.08 20.56
CA ARG A 204 12.03 -7.38 19.13
C ARG A 204 10.57 -7.61 18.74
N GLU A 205 9.84 -8.37 19.56
CA GLU A 205 8.42 -8.64 19.34
C GLU A 205 7.60 -7.34 19.41
N ASN A 206 7.83 -6.50 20.44
CA ASN A 206 7.16 -5.23 20.54
C ASN A 206 7.43 -4.30 19.35
N PHE A 207 8.67 -4.29 18.84
CA PHE A 207 9.03 -3.49 17.68
C PHE A 207 8.30 -3.96 16.40
N SER A 208 8.26 -5.28 16.16
CA SER A 208 7.75 -5.85 14.90
C SER A 208 6.25 -6.11 14.88
N TYR A 209 5.58 -6.07 16.03
CA TYR A 209 4.13 -6.38 16.15
C TYR A 209 3.37 -5.38 17.00
N GLY A 210 4.05 -4.38 17.57
CA GLY A 210 3.41 -3.28 18.29
C GLY A 210 2.71 -2.33 17.31
N TRP A 211 1.51 -1.93 17.65
CA TRP A 211 0.72 -1.01 16.84
C TRP A 211 1.28 0.42 16.95
N PHE A 212 1.24 1.17 15.86
CA PHE A 212 1.63 2.58 15.87
C PHE A 212 0.70 3.42 16.74
N THR A 213 -0.59 3.21 16.59
CA THR A 213 -1.66 3.79 17.40
C THR A 213 -2.75 2.75 17.59
N ASP A 214 -3.71 3.00 18.45
CA ASP A 214 -4.91 2.17 18.64
C ASP A 214 -5.80 2.12 17.40
N THR A 215 -5.64 3.05 16.47
CA THR A 215 -6.36 3.13 15.19
C THR A 215 -5.60 2.50 14.03
N MET A 216 -4.39 1.97 14.25
CA MET A 216 -3.55 1.34 13.22
C MET A 216 -3.12 -0.08 13.66
N PRO A 217 -4.03 -1.08 13.59
CA PRO A 217 -3.73 -2.47 13.91
C PRO A 217 -2.57 -3.02 13.08
N ASP A 218 -1.56 -3.57 13.77
CA ASP A 218 -0.40 -4.18 13.14
C ASP A 218 -0.75 -5.55 12.54
N LEU A 219 -0.23 -5.81 11.35
CA LEU A 219 -0.46 -7.04 10.59
C LEU A 219 0.62 -8.08 10.88
N ASN A 220 0.23 -9.29 11.26
CA ASN A 220 1.15 -10.38 11.52
C ASN A 220 1.59 -11.11 10.24
N GLN A 221 2.60 -10.60 9.56
CA GLN A 221 3.11 -11.18 8.31
C GLN A 221 3.78 -12.57 8.48
N ARG A 222 3.95 -13.08 9.70
CA ARG A 222 4.32 -14.49 9.94
C ARG A 222 3.20 -15.45 9.55
N ASN A 223 1.95 -14.99 9.53
CA ASN A 223 0.85 -15.77 8.95
C ASN A 223 1.07 -15.93 7.43
N PRO A 224 1.21 -17.16 6.91
CA PRO A 224 1.58 -17.39 5.51
C PRO A 224 0.48 -16.99 4.52
N VAL A 225 -0.78 -16.99 4.95
CA VAL A 225 -1.92 -16.60 4.12
C VAL A 225 -1.94 -15.09 3.97
N LEU A 226 -1.80 -14.33 5.07
CA LEU A 226 -1.67 -12.87 5.05
C LEU A 226 -0.48 -12.43 4.20
N ALA A 227 0.68 -13.04 4.42
CA ALA A 227 1.87 -12.72 3.65
C ALA A 227 1.67 -12.97 2.15
N THR A 228 1.00 -14.06 1.78
CA THR A 228 0.66 -14.34 0.38
C THR A 228 -0.33 -13.33 -0.16
N TYR A 229 -1.34 -12.95 0.61
CA TYR A 229 -2.31 -11.91 0.26
C TYR A 229 -1.62 -10.58 -0.05
N GLN A 230 -0.70 -10.12 0.81
CA GLN A 230 0.01 -8.85 0.60
C GLN A 230 0.93 -8.89 -0.63
N ILE A 231 1.62 -10.02 -0.90
CA ILE A 231 2.42 -10.20 -2.12
C ILE A 231 1.51 -10.11 -3.36
N GLN A 232 0.40 -10.82 -3.37
CA GLN A 232 -0.54 -10.82 -4.50
C GLN A 232 -1.22 -9.46 -4.69
N ASN A 233 -1.57 -8.77 -3.61
CA ASN A 233 -2.11 -7.42 -3.65
C ASN A 233 -1.13 -6.45 -4.33
N THR A 234 0.15 -6.48 -3.94
CA THR A 234 1.18 -5.62 -4.54
C THR A 234 1.35 -5.91 -6.03
N ILE A 235 1.48 -7.19 -6.42
CA ILE A 235 1.59 -7.59 -7.83
C ILE A 235 0.35 -7.15 -8.62
N TRP A 236 -0.83 -7.28 -8.03
CA TRP A 236 -2.07 -6.86 -8.66
C TRP A 236 -2.08 -5.35 -8.96
N TRP A 237 -1.66 -4.51 -8.00
CA TRP A 237 -1.58 -3.07 -8.22
C TRP A 237 -0.54 -2.68 -9.28
N ILE A 238 0.63 -3.34 -9.28
CA ILE A 238 1.66 -3.11 -10.30
C ILE A 238 1.09 -3.37 -11.70
N GLU A 239 0.38 -4.48 -11.88
CA GLU A 239 -0.21 -4.86 -13.18
C GLU A 239 -1.43 -4.00 -13.51
N TYR A 240 -2.35 -3.82 -12.57
CA TYR A 240 -3.61 -3.12 -12.82
C TYR A 240 -3.40 -1.64 -13.16
N ALA A 241 -2.61 -0.95 -12.38
CA ALA A 241 -2.37 0.47 -12.58
C ALA A 241 -1.23 0.77 -13.55
N GLY A 242 -0.28 -0.16 -13.74
CA GLY A 242 0.89 0.06 -14.59
C GLY A 242 2.01 0.85 -13.91
N LEU A 243 2.28 0.54 -12.64
CA LEU A 243 3.22 1.29 -11.80
C LEU A 243 4.67 1.20 -12.29
N SER A 244 5.46 2.21 -11.95
CA SER A 244 6.90 2.32 -12.23
C SER A 244 7.77 2.11 -10.99
N GLY A 245 7.20 2.03 -9.80
CA GLY A 245 7.94 1.79 -8.57
C GLY A 245 7.04 1.70 -7.36
N LEU A 246 7.64 1.34 -6.22
CA LEU A 246 7.00 1.32 -4.91
C LEU A 246 7.84 2.07 -3.89
N ARG A 247 7.19 2.81 -3.02
CA ARG A 247 7.72 3.23 -1.72
C ARG A 247 6.99 2.44 -0.65
N VAL A 248 7.71 1.86 0.27
CA VAL A 248 7.13 1.04 1.32
C VAL A 248 7.21 1.78 2.64
N ASP A 249 6.04 2.11 3.15
CA ASP A 249 5.85 2.78 4.43
C ASP A 249 6.37 1.92 5.59
N THR A 250 7.01 2.57 6.57
CA THR A 250 7.46 1.94 7.82
C THR A 250 8.14 0.58 7.61
N TYR A 251 9.00 0.47 6.58
CA TYR A 251 9.57 -0.78 6.08
C TYR A 251 10.16 -1.65 7.19
N SER A 252 10.96 -1.04 8.08
CA SER A 252 11.66 -1.76 9.12
C SER A 252 10.79 -2.36 10.23
N TYR A 253 9.52 -1.98 10.31
CA TYR A 253 8.58 -2.49 11.32
C TYR A 253 7.94 -3.82 10.92
N SER A 254 7.86 -4.11 9.64
CA SER A 254 7.34 -5.38 9.14
C SER A 254 8.33 -6.53 9.38
N ASP A 255 7.82 -7.77 9.40
CA ASP A 255 8.64 -8.97 9.58
C ASP A 255 9.74 -9.10 8.52
N PRO A 256 11.04 -9.20 8.90
CA PRO A 256 12.14 -9.22 7.93
C PRO A 256 12.11 -10.41 6.97
N ALA A 257 11.64 -11.58 7.41
CA ALA A 257 11.55 -12.76 6.54
C ALA A 257 10.43 -12.60 5.51
N PHE A 258 9.31 -11.99 5.93
CA PHE A 258 8.25 -11.59 5.02
C PHE A 258 8.75 -10.58 3.99
N LEU A 259 9.45 -9.50 4.41
CA LEU A 259 9.96 -8.46 3.50
C LEU A 259 10.92 -9.04 2.45
N ALA A 260 11.81 -9.97 2.85
CA ALA A 260 12.69 -10.67 1.93
C ALA A 260 11.91 -11.51 0.91
N ARG A 261 10.85 -12.22 1.34
CA ARG A 261 9.99 -13.00 0.47
C ARG A 261 9.16 -12.10 -0.46
N TRP A 262 8.59 -11.02 0.07
CA TRP A 262 7.80 -10.04 -0.67
C TRP A 262 8.64 -9.39 -1.78
N SER A 263 9.78 -8.80 -1.43
CA SER A 263 10.66 -8.14 -2.40
C SER A 263 11.20 -9.09 -3.46
N SER A 264 11.62 -10.30 -3.05
CA SER A 264 12.10 -11.33 -3.99
C SER A 264 10.99 -11.80 -4.93
N SER A 265 9.73 -11.87 -4.47
CA SER A 265 8.61 -12.26 -5.31
C SER A 265 8.31 -11.20 -6.37
N ILE A 266 8.36 -9.92 -6.02
CA ILE A 266 8.17 -8.81 -6.96
C ILE A 266 9.31 -8.75 -7.98
N LEU A 267 10.57 -8.80 -7.52
CA LEU A 267 11.73 -8.71 -8.41
C LEU A 267 11.87 -9.92 -9.34
N ARG A 268 11.31 -11.07 -8.99
CA ARG A 268 11.23 -12.24 -9.87
C ARG A 268 10.23 -12.02 -11.01
N GLU A 269 9.11 -11.34 -10.75
CA GLU A 269 8.12 -10.98 -11.77
C GLU A 269 8.57 -9.77 -12.60
N TYR A 270 9.28 -8.81 -11.99
CA TYR A 270 9.71 -7.53 -12.57
C TYR A 270 11.19 -7.25 -12.26
N PRO A 271 12.15 -7.86 -12.96
CA PRO A 271 13.58 -7.79 -12.63
C PRO A 271 14.20 -6.39 -12.65
N HIS A 272 13.57 -5.45 -13.35
CA HIS A 272 14.04 -4.06 -13.51
C HIS A 272 13.20 -3.05 -12.74
N PHE A 273 12.33 -3.52 -11.84
CA PHE A 273 11.45 -2.69 -11.04
C PHE A 273 12.19 -2.11 -9.83
N SER A 274 11.84 -0.88 -9.42
CA SER A 274 12.47 -0.23 -8.28
C SER A 274 11.54 -0.14 -7.09
N MET A 275 12.12 -0.39 -5.92
CA MET A 275 11.44 -0.27 -4.63
C MET A 275 12.34 0.46 -3.64
N VAL A 276 11.77 1.33 -2.82
CA VAL A 276 12.44 1.99 -1.71
C VAL A 276 11.65 1.78 -0.44
N GLY A 277 12.32 1.34 0.62
CA GLY A 277 11.73 1.19 1.96
C GLY A 277 12.02 2.42 2.80
N GLU A 278 11.05 2.83 3.60
CA GLU A 278 11.25 3.88 4.59
C GLU A 278 12.00 3.32 5.80
N GLU A 279 13.21 3.82 6.02
CA GLU A 279 14.00 3.52 7.22
C GLU A 279 14.37 4.82 7.92
N TRP A 280 13.92 4.98 9.17
CA TRP A 280 14.08 6.23 9.91
C TRP A 280 15.45 6.36 10.59
N SER A 281 16.29 5.35 10.50
CA SER A 281 17.61 5.40 11.12
C SER A 281 18.57 6.28 10.33
N THR A 282 19.36 7.08 11.03
CA THR A 282 20.50 7.80 10.48
C THR A 282 21.79 7.00 10.53
N GLN A 283 21.76 5.78 11.09
CA GLN A 283 22.91 4.89 11.22
C GLN A 283 23.08 4.06 9.93
N PRO A 284 24.20 4.22 9.19
CA PRO A 284 24.42 3.51 7.94
C PRO A 284 24.33 1.97 8.06
N LEU A 285 24.75 1.40 9.20
CA LEU A 285 24.67 -0.04 9.43
C LEU A 285 23.22 -0.54 9.54
N VAL A 286 22.34 0.24 10.15
CA VAL A 286 20.91 -0.10 10.25
C VAL A 286 20.26 -0.04 8.89
N VAL A 287 20.55 0.99 8.09
CA VAL A 287 20.03 1.13 6.72
C VAL A 287 20.61 0.03 5.81
N ALA A 288 21.91 -0.24 5.89
CA ALA A 288 22.58 -1.24 5.06
C ALA A 288 22.10 -2.68 5.31
N ARG A 289 21.51 -2.95 6.47
CA ARG A 289 20.89 -4.24 6.80
C ARG A 289 19.89 -4.70 5.74
N TRP A 290 19.19 -3.78 5.11
CA TRP A 290 18.17 -4.07 4.12
C TRP A 290 18.72 -4.26 2.71
N LEU A 291 20.00 -4.01 2.49
CA LEU A 291 20.65 -4.13 1.20
C LEU A 291 21.06 -5.58 0.91
N ARG A 292 21.04 -5.93 -0.38
CA ARG A 292 21.50 -7.25 -0.83
C ARG A 292 22.97 -7.48 -0.47
N GLY A 293 23.25 -8.62 0.12
CA GLY A 293 24.63 -8.98 0.49
C GLY A 293 25.03 -8.56 1.90
N TYR A 294 24.23 -7.76 2.59
CA TYR A 294 24.46 -7.49 4.01
C TYR A 294 24.11 -8.75 4.84
N ARG A 295 25.08 -9.23 5.61
CA ARG A 295 24.91 -10.33 6.56
C ARG A 295 25.28 -9.82 7.95
N ASN A 296 24.38 -9.99 8.91
CA ASN A 296 24.68 -9.80 10.33
C ASN A 296 25.51 -10.95 10.85
#